data_d61f76ad0f302a4880e1c06051308045
#
_entry.id   d61f76ad0f302a4880e1c06051308045
#
_cell.length_a   1.000
_cell.length_b   1.000
_cell.length_c   1.000
_cell.angle_alpha   90.00
_cell.angle_beta   90.00
_cell.angle_gamma   90.00
#
_symmetry.space_group_name_H-M   'P 1'
#
loop_
_entity.id
_entity.type
_entity.pdbx_description
1 polymer ?
#
loop_
_entity_poly.entity_id
_entity_poly.type
_entity_poly.pdbx_seq_one_letter_code
_entity_poly.pdbx_strand_id
1 'polypeptide(L)'
;MARIRRIEIANFRGIQRLAWCPAPGINCLIGPGDSGKSTVLDAIDLCLGARRNVQFSDADFFDLDITNPISITLTLGDLDDAMRTLEGFGAFLRGFHPTTGVVEDEPTVGAEVVLCLNLIVASDLEPSWTLVSERAAQQGIVKTLAWKDRLALAPTRIGALADYNLGWQRGSVLNRISEERADASAALVKAARDARSAFGDQAEQQLAEALGIVTATAQELGVHIGAKAKALLDSHSVSFGGGTISLHNESGIPLHSLGVGSTRLLVAGLQRKAAGKASIVLSDELEYGLEPHRIARFLGSLGAKEAAAPLQVFLTTHSPVALRELSGSQLFVLRRGPHAHEARLTGADDGIQSTIRLYPEAFLAGSVVVCEGASEIG
;
A
#
# COMPACT_ATOMS: atom_id res chain seq x y z
N MET A 1 -4.86 2.26 16.87
CA MET A 1 -4.20 2.04 15.58
C MET A 1 -4.76 2.99 14.54
N ALA A 2 -3.90 3.64 13.78
CA ALA A 2 -4.35 4.71 12.91
C ALA A 2 -5.38 4.23 11.88
N ARG A 3 -6.46 4.99 11.71
CA ARG A 3 -7.51 4.82 10.71
C ARG A 3 -7.72 6.13 9.97
N ILE A 4 -8.03 6.06 8.70
CA ILE A 4 -8.35 7.23 7.90
C ILE A 4 -9.76 7.68 8.24
N ARG A 5 -9.92 8.94 8.64
CA ARG A 5 -11.20 9.58 8.96
C ARG A 5 -11.72 10.42 7.80
N ARG A 6 -10.81 11.03 7.05
CA ARG A 6 -11.16 11.86 5.90
C ARG A 6 -10.06 11.76 4.83
N ILE A 7 -10.49 11.76 3.59
CA ILE A 7 -9.66 11.75 2.39
C ILE A 7 -10.00 12.98 1.58
N GLU A 8 -9.00 13.77 1.25
CA GLU A 8 -9.14 14.91 0.34
C GLU A 8 -8.11 14.77 -0.78
N ILE A 9 -8.58 14.79 -2.02
CA ILE A 9 -7.74 14.67 -3.22
C ILE A 9 -8.04 15.87 -4.11
N ALA A 10 -7.01 16.54 -4.58
CA ALA A 10 -7.12 17.62 -5.54
C ALA A 10 -6.08 17.45 -6.65
N ASN A 11 -6.50 17.69 -7.89
CA ASN A 11 -5.68 17.71 -9.09
C ASN A 11 -4.85 16.44 -9.34
N PHE A 12 -5.41 15.25 -9.05
CA PHE A 12 -4.68 13.99 -9.18
C PHE A 12 -5.32 13.07 -10.22
N ARG A 13 -4.64 12.81 -11.31
CA ARG A 13 -5.05 11.97 -12.44
C ARG A 13 -6.48 12.29 -12.89
N GLY A 14 -7.39 11.31 -12.87
CA GLY A 14 -8.80 11.54 -13.24
C GLY A 14 -9.63 12.31 -12.21
N ILE A 15 -9.08 12.69 -11.05
CA ILE A 15 -9.79 13.35 -9.95
C ILE A 15 -9.40 14.82 -9.86
N GLN A 16 -10.33 15.71 -10.24
CA GLN A 16 -10.16 17.14 -10.03
C GLN A 16 -10.27 17.50 -8.55
N ARG A 17 -11.33 17.01 -7.88
CA ARG A 17 -11.55 17.19 -6.44
C ARG A 17 -12.38 16.03 -5.88
N LEU A 18 -12.00 15.55 -4.71
CA LEU A 18 -12.76 14.60 -3.91
C LEU A 18 -12.58 14.94 -2.44
N ALA A 19 -13.66 14.95 -1.67
CA ALA A 19 -13.64 14.94 -0.21
C ALA A 19 -14.57 13.83 0.27
N TRP A 20 -14.05 12.91 1.09
CA TRP A 20 -14.79 11.73 1.52
C TRP A 20 -14.39 11.31 2.93
N CYS A 21 -15.40 10.96 3.76
CA CYS A 21 -15.20 10.36 5.07
C CYS A 21 -15.51 8.86 4.97
N PRO A 22 -14.50 7.98 4.97
CA PRO A 22 -14.69 6.54 4.88
C PRO A 22 -15.20 5.95 6.20
N ALA A 23 -15.84 4.79 6.11
CA ALA A 23 -16.22 4.00 7.28
C ALA A 23 -14.99 3.38 7.98
N PRO A 24 -15.09 3.04 9.28
CA PRO A 24 -13.97 2.45 10.00
C PRO A 24 -13.63 1.01 9.58
N GLY A 25 -14.51 0.32 8.86
CA GLY A 25 -14.35 -1.04 8.38
C GLY A 25 -14.09 -1.13 6.88
N ILE A 26 -14.91 -1.94 6.18
CA ILE A 26 -14.80 -2.11 4.74
C ILE A 26 -15.42 -0.92 4.01
N ASN A 27 -14.69 -0.40 3.05
CA ASN A 27 -15.05 0.66 2.12
C ASN A 27 -14.89 0.13 0.69
N CYS A 28 -15.97 -0.41 0.13
CA CYS A 28 -15.99 -0.92 -1.23
C CYS A 28 -16.43 0.18 -2.19
N LEU A 29 -15.51 0.66 -3.02
CA LEU A 29 -15.79 1.63 -4.06
C LEU A 29 -16.34 0.93 -5.30
N ILE A 30 -17.55 1.31 -5.69
CA ILE A 30 -18.23 0.84 -6.89
C ILE A 30 -18.62 2.04 -7.78
N GLY A 31 -18.95 1.77 -9.02
CA GLY A 31 -19.35 2.81 -9.97
C GLY A 31 -18.88 2.51 -11.38
N PRO A 32 -19.23 3.36 -12.36
CA PRO A 32 -18.84 3.19 -13.75
C PRO A 32 -17.34 3.00 -13.95
N GLY A 33 -16.95 2.50 -15.13
CA GLY A 33 -15.55 2.54 -15.57
C GLY A 33 -15.03 3.98 -15.51
N ASP A 34 -13.74 4.15 -15.28
CA ASP A 34 -13.04 5.44 -15.25
C ASP A 34 -13.61 6.47 -14.23
N SER A 35 -14.39 6.00 -13.24
CA SER A 35 -14.88 6.88 -12.16
C SER A 35 -13.83 7.25 -11.11
N GLY A 36 -12.57 6.80 -11.26
CA GLY A 36 -11.48 7.14 -10.35
C GLY A 36 -11.31 6.22 -9.14
N LYS A 37 -11.97 5.02 -9.11
CA LYS A 37 -11.87 4.07 -7.98
C LYS A 37 -10.43 3.68 -7.65
N SER A 38 -9.69 3.19 -8.63
CA SER A 38 -8.26 2.82 -8.47
C SER A 38 -7.39 4.04 -8.15
N THR A 39 -7.74 5.21 -8.70
CA THR A 39 -7.07 6.48 -8.40
C THR A 39 -7.17 6.86 -6.92
N VAL A 40 -8.33 6.62 -6.28
CA VAL A 40 -8.49 6.83 -4.83
C VAL A 40 -7.58 5.88 -4.03
N LEU A 41 -7.51 4.60 -4.40
CA LEU A 41 -6.62 3.65 -3.75
C LEU A 41 -5.14 4.04 -3.92
N ASP A 42 -4.76 4.46 -5.12
CA ASP A 42 -3.40 4.93 -5.40
C ASP A 42 -3.06 6.20 -4.62
N ALA A 43 -4.00 7.13 -4.46
CA ALA A 43 -3.83 8.33 -3.65
C ALA A 43 -3.53 7.98 -2.18
N ILE A 44 -4.29 7.04 -1.59
CA ILE A 44 -4.05 6.55 -0.23
C ILE A 44 -2.67 5.91 -0.14
N ASP A 45 -2.32 5.04 -1.09
CA ASP A 45 -1.05 4.32 -1.12
C ASP A 45 0.16 5.26 -1.30
N LEU A 46 0.03 6.30 -2.11
CA LEU A 46 1.08 7.31 -2.32
C LEU A 46 1.28 8.20 -1.09
N CYS A 47 0.19 8.59 -0.43
CA CYS A 47 0.25 9.46 0.73
C CYS A 47 0.80 8.73 1.98
N LEU A 48 0.31 7.52 2.29
CA LEU A 48 0.72 6.74 3.46
C LEU A 48 1.91 5.82 3.21
N GLY A 49 2.13 5.40 1.96
CA GLY A 49 3.13 4.39 1.63
C GLY A 49 4.55 4.80 2.01
N ALA A 50 5.27 3.90 2.65
CA ALA A 50 6.67 4.10 2.99
C ALA A 50 7.57 3.76 1.78
N ARG A 51 7.51 4.58 0.74
CA ARG A 51 8.33 4.45 -0.47
C ARG A 51 9.42 5.53 -0.46
N ARG A 52 10.66 5.16 -0.84
CA ARG A 52 11.78 6.11 -0.89
C ARG A 52 11.83 6.88 -2.21
N ASN A 53 11.48 6.23 -3.31
CA ASN A 53 11.51 6.81 -4.65
C ASN A 53 10.12 6.68 -5.25
N VAL A 54 9.38 7.76 -5.26
CA VAL A 54 8.11 7.91 -5.98
C VAL A 54 8.39 8.92 -7.09
N GLN A 55 8.17 8.52 -8.33
CA GLN A 55 8.30 9.41 -9.49
C GLN A 55 6.92 9.85 -9.92
N PHE A 56 6.76 11.14 -10.12
CA PHE A 56 5.59 11.76 -10.71
C PHE A 56 5.92 12.26 -12.11
N SER A 57 4.90 12.42 -12.91
CA SER A 57 4.96 12.97 -14.25
C SER A 57 3.79 13.93 -14.47
N ASP A 58 3.83 14.70 -15.53
CA ASP A 58 2.71 15.59 -15.90
C ASP A 58 1.39 14.83 -16.07
N ALA A 59 1.45 13.54 -16.45
CA ALA A 59 0.27 12.67 -16.57
C ALA A 59 -0.42 12.34 -15.24
N ASP A 60 0.20 12.61 -14.10
CA ASP A 60 -0.40 12.46 -12.78
C ASP A 60 -1.24 13.69 -12.39
N PHE A 61 -1.12 14.82 -13.11
CA PHE A 61 -1.96 15.99 -12.88
C PHE A 61 -3.27 15.89 -13.64
N PHE A 62 -4.35 16.36 -13.03
CA PHE A 62 -5.66 16.38 -13.65
C PHE A 62 -5.62 17.27 -14.91
N ASP A 63 -6.10 16.73 -16.04
CA ASP A 63 -6.08 17.37 -17.35
C ASP A 63 -4.68 17.90 -17.77
N LEU A 64 -3.60 17.30 -17.24
CA LEU A 64 -2.20 17.73 -17.44
C LEU A 64 -1.92 19.15 -16.95
N ASP A 65 -2.76 19.72 -16.09
CA ASP A 65 -2.61 21.07 -15.56
C ASP A 65 -1.61 21.10 -14.39
N ILE A 66 -0.34 21.34 -14.71
CA ILE A 66 0.74 21.48 -13.74
C ILE A 66 0.75 22.83 -12.99
N THR A 67 -0.13 23.77 -13.34
CA THR A 67 -0.21 25.08 -12.65
C THR A 67 -0.81 24.95 -11.26
N ASN A 68 -1.64 23.94 -11.04
CA ASN A 68 -2.20 23.59 -9.76
C ASN A 68 -1.49 22.34 -9.19
N PRO A 69 -1.00 22.37 -7.95
CA PRO A 69 -0.32 21.21 -7.38
C PRO A 69 -1.27 20.04 -7.16
N ILE A 70 -0.76 18.82 -7.29
CA ILE A 70 -1.41 17.65 -6.73
C ILE A 70 -1.42 17.81 -5.20
N SER A 71 -2.57 17.59 -4.58
CA SER A 71 -2.69 17.60 -3.12
C SER A 71 -3.52 16.41 -2.66
N ILE A 72 -2.95 15.56 -1.81
CA ILE A 72 -3.64 14.41 -1.20
C ILE A 72 -3.49 14.54 0.31
N THR A 73 -4.60 14.83 1.00
CA THR A 73 -4.63 14.96 2.46
C THR A 73 -5.39 13.80 3.07
N LEU A 74 -4.77 13.13 4.03
CA LEU A 74 -5.38 12.07 4.83
C LEU A 74 -5.43 12.48 6.29
N THR A 75 -6.64 12.52 6.84
CA THR A 75 -6.88 12.73 8.28
C THR A 75 -6.86 11.38 8.97
N LEU A 76 -5.93 11.20 9.91
CA LEU A 76 -5.67 9.96 10.63
C LEU A 76 -6.15 10.07 12.07
N GLY A 77 -7.09 9.23 12.46
CA GLY A 77 -7.56 9.06 13.84
C GLY A 77 -7.11 7.72 14.43
N ASP A 78 -7.62 7.36 15.60
CA ASP A 78 -7.18 6.19 16.37
C ASP A 78 -5.64 6.15 16.52
N LEU A 79 -5.04 7.30 16.74
CA LEU A 79 -3.60 7.46 16.88
C LEU A 79 -3.08 6.66 18.09
N ASP A 80 -1.90 6.07 17.95
CA ASP A 80 -1.19 5.48 19.09
C ASP A 80 -0.62 6.57 20.03
N ASP A 81 -0.17 6.17 21.21
CA ASP A 81 0.35 7.10 22.22
C ASP A 81 1.59 7.86 21.73
N ALA A 82 2.41 7.23 20.87
CA ALA A 82 3.60 7.86 20.32
C ALA A 82 3.24 9.05 19.40
N MET A 83 2.15 8.93 18.63
CA MET A 83 1.65 9.99 17.74
C MET A 83 0.79 11.05 18.46
N ARG A 84 0.39 10.81 19.71
CA ARG A 84 -0.35 11.75 20.55
C ARG A 84 0.53 12.61 21.43
N THR A 85 1.84 12.39 21.46
CA THR A 85 2.75 13.14 22.35
C THR A 85 2.77 14.62 22.00
N LEU A 86 2.58 15.47 23.02
CA LEU A 86 2.61 16.93 22.87
C LEU A 86 4.00 17.43 22.43
N GLU A 87 5.06 16.84 22.96
CA GLU A 87 6.44 17.19 22.58
C GLU A 87 6.73 16.90 21.10
N GLY A 88 6.17 15.76 20.60
CA GLY A 88 6.39 15.34 19.23
C GLY A 88 5.47 16.02 18.22
N PHE A 89 4.17 16.06 18.50
CA PHE A 89 3.14 16.37 17.52
C PHE A 89 2.16 17.47 17.95
N GLY A 90 2.32 18.06 19.14
CA GLY A 90 1.35 18.96 19.76
C GLY A 90 0.82 20.07 18.84
N ALA A 91 1.70 20.76 18.09
CA ALA A 91 1.30 21.79 17.14
C ALA A 91 0.51 21.29 15.93
N PHE A 92 0.51 19.96 15.67
CA PHE A 92 -0.12 19.30 14.53
C PHE A 92 -1.34 18.47 14.90
N LEU A 93 -1.63 18.29 16.20
CA LEU A 93 -2.83 17.59 16.65
C LEU A 93 -4.05 18.46 16.34
N ARG A 94 -5.02 17.88 15.65
CA ARG A 94 -6.27 18.52 15.23
C ARG A 94 -7.48 17.80 15.82
N GLY A 95 -8.66 18.42 15.75
CA GLY A 95 -9.92 17.81 16.14
C GLY A 95 -10.71 17.31 14.93
N PHE A 96 -11.31 16.12 15.02
CA PHE A 96 -12.21 15.57 14.00
C PHE A 96 -13.57 15.27 14.61
N HIS A 97 -14.64 15.73 13.97
CA HIS A 97 -16.00 15.47 14.37
C HIS A 97 -16.62 14.38 13.48
N PRO A 98 -16.79 13.13 13.97
CA PRO A 98 -17.25 12.01 13.15
C PRO A 98 -18.64 12.22 12.52
N THR A 99 -19.52 12.97 13.19
CA THR A 99 -20.90 13.21 12.74
C THR A 99 -20.98 14.21 11.57
N THR A 100 -20.10 15.19 11.54
CA THR A 100 -20.10 16.26 10.52
C THR A 100 -19.01 16.10 9.48
N GLY A 101 -17.97 15.26 9.79
CA GLY A 101 -16.78 15.12 8.97
C GLY A 101 -15.86 16.34 8.98
N VAL A 102 -16.09 17.30 9.88
CA VAL A 102 -15.31 18.54 9.98
C VAL A 102 -14.00 18.27 10.74
N VAL A 103 -12.93 18.87 10.25
CA VAL A 103 -11.60 18.88 10.90
C VAL A 103 -11.33 20.29 11.40
N GLU A 104 -11.19 20.46 12.72
CA GLU A 104 -10.82 21.71 13.37
C GLU A 104 -9.31 21.76 13.58
N ASP A 105 -8.73 22.96 13.61
CA ASP A 105 -7.27 23.10 13.75
C ASP A 105 -6.77 22.76 15.16
N GLU A 106 -7.64 22.85 16.17
CA GLU A 106 -7.35 22.43 17.54
C GLU A 106 -8.26 21.30 17.99
N PRO A 107 -7.75 20.35 18.81
CA PRO A 107 -8.60 19.38 19.46
C PRO A 107 -9.55 20.07 20.43
N THR A 108 -10.86 19.91 20.23
CA THR A 108 -11.92 20.43 21.10
C THR A 108 -12.58 19.31 21.90
N VAL A 109 -13.32 19.67 22.93
CA VAL A 109 -14.06 18.69 23.74
C VAL A 109 -15.10 17.96 22.86
N GLY A 110 -15.03 16.64 22.83
CA GLY A 110 -15.93 15.79 22.02
C GLY A 110 -15.43 15.52 20.60
N ALA A 111 -14.35 16.16 20.16
CA ALA A 111 -13.67 15.82 18.91
C ALA A 111 -12.64 14.71 19.12
N GLU A 112 -12.49 13.84 18.12
CA GLU A 112 -11.40 12.87 18.07
C GLU A 112 -10.09 13.58 17.75
N VAL A 113 -9.01 13.26 18.48
CA VAL A 113 -7.68 13.79 18.20
C VAL A 113 -7.10 13.11 16.97
N VAL A 114 -6.73 13.89 15.96
CA VAL A 114 -6.27 13.42 14.66
C VAL A 114 -4.99 14.13 14.21
N LEU A 115 -4.30 13.51 13.24
CA LEU A 115 -3.22 14.13 12.46
C LEU A 115 -3.62 14.19 11.00
N CYS A 116 -3.29 15.28 10.32
CA CYS A 116 -3.48 15.43 8.87
C CYS A 116 -2.14 15.32 8.16
N LEU A 117 -1.97 14.26 7.37
CA LEU A 117 -0.81 14.09 6.51
C LEU A 117 -1.18 14.53 5.10
N ASN A 118 -0.35 15.40 4.52
CA ASN A 118 -0.53 15.89 3.16
C ASN A 118 0.68 15.46 2.29
N LEU A 119 0.38 14.95 1.11
CA LEU A 119 1.30 14.80 -0.01
C LEU A 119 1.02 15.91 -1.02
N ILE A 120 2.01 16.74 -1.28
CA ILE A 120 1.96 17.77 -2.32
C ILE A 120 3.00 17.45 -3.39
N VAL A 121 2.61 17.62 -4.68
CA VAL A 121 3.52 17.59 -5.81
C VAL A 121 3.25 18.85 -6.65
N ALA A 122 4.25 19.69 -6.79
CA ALA A 122 4.19 20.89 -7.60
C ALA A 122 4.73 20.64 -9.03
N SER A 123 4.87 21.68 -9.83
CA SER A 123 5.36 21.60 -11.22
C SER A 123 6.81 21.12 -11.34
N ASP A 124 7.56 21.05 -10.24
CA ASP A 124 8.90 20.45 -10.18
C ASP A 124 8.89 18.92 -10.09
N LEU A 125 7.68 18.32 -9.98
CA LEU A 125 7.43 16.88 -9.85
C LEU A 125 8.03 16.23 -8.58
N GLU A 126 8.53 17.03 -7.63
CA GLU A 126 9.11 16.55 -6.39
C GLU A 126 8.04 16.38 -5.30
N PRO A 127 7.81 15.16 -4.81
CA PRO A 127 6.81 14.91 -3.77
C PRO A 127 7.26 15.38 -2.40
N SER A 128 6.39 16.08 -1.69
CA SER A 128 6.60 16.51 -0.31
C SER A 128 5.50 15.97 0.61
N TRP A 129 5.90 15.32 1.71
CA TRP A 129 4.98 14.79 2.73
C TRP A 129 5.12 15.58 4.01
N THR A 130 4.08 16.31 4.40
CA THR A 130 4.07 17.16 5.58
C THR A 130 2.84 16.95 6.43
N LEU A 131 2.96 17.17 7.73
CA LEU A 131 1.80 17.30 8.61
C LEU A 131 1.20 18.69 8.45
N VAL A 132 -0.13 18.75 8.42
CA VAL A 132 -0.88 20.00 8.19
C VAL A 132 -1.54 20.48 9.47
N SER A 133 -1.25 21.73 9.85
CA SER A 133 -1.93 22.49 10.88
C SER A 133 -1.78 23.98 10.57
N GLU A 134 -2.86 24.75 10.69
CA GLU A 134 -2.83 26.21 10.47
C GLU A 134 -1.98 26.90 11.54
N ARG A 135 -2.06 26.45 12.80
CA ARG A 135 -1.24 26.97 13.90
C ARG A 135 0.25 26.78 13.66
N ALA A 136 0.64 25.59 13.21
CA ALA A 136 2.04 25.32 12.89
C ALA A 136 2.52 26.16 11.70
N ALA A 137 1.70 26.31 10.67
CA ALA A 137 2.01 27.14 9.51
C ALA A 137 2.18 28.63 9.87
N GLN A 138 1.32 29.18 10.75
CA GLN A 138 1.44 30.55 11.26
C GLN A 138 2.74 30.77 12.06
N GLN A 139 3.26 29.71 12.69
CA GLN A 139 4.54 29.74 13.41
C GLN A 139 5.74 29.40 12.53
N GLY A 140 5.54 29.15 11.25
CA GLY A 140 6.59 28.74 10.32
C GLY A 140 7.14 27.32 10.59
N ILE A 141 6.40 26.49 11.34
CA ILE A 141 6.82 25.14 11.71
C ILE A 141 6.36 24.17 10.61
N VAL A 142 7.30 23.46 10.00
CA VAL A 142 7.04 22.37 9.04
C VAL A 142 7.52 21.06 9.66
N LYS A 143 6.72 20.01 9.59
CA LYS A 143 7.07 18.69 10.10
C LYS A 143 6.71 17.60 9.10
N THR A 144 7.66 16.68 8.92
CA THR A 144 7.47 15.43 8.17
C THR A 144 7.38 14.25 9.15
N LEU A 145 6.71 13.17 8.76
CA LEU A 145 6.74 11.93 9.54
C LEU A 145 8.10 11.24 9.40
N ALA A 146 8.64 10.78 10.53
CA ALA A 146 9.83 9.95 10.51
C ALA A 146 9.58 8.66 9.73
N TRP A 147 10.62 8.11 9.11
CA TRP A 147 10.52 6.87 8.32
C TRP A 147 9.89 5.70 9.09
N LYS A 148 10.20 5.59 10.38
CA LYS A 148 9.60 4.57 11.26
C LYS A 148 8.09 4.71 11.35
N ASP A 149 7.59 5.94 11.51
CA ASP A 149 6.16 6.23 11.64
C ASP A 149 5.45 6.00 10.31
N ARG A 150 6.07 6.39 9.19
CA ARG A 150 5.55 6.06 7.85
C ARG A 150 5.43 4.56 7.61
N LEU A 151 6.42 3.76 8.04
CA LEU A 151 6.34 2.29 7.94
C LEU A 151 5.20 1.71 8.77
N ALA A 152 4.91 2.28 9.94
CA ALA A 152 3.82 1.84 10.80
C ALA A 152 2.44 2.17 10.20
N LEU A 153 2.32 3.31 9.49
CA LEU A 153 1.09 3.77 8.84
C LEU A 153 0.88 3.16 7.46
N ALA A 154 1.93 2.64 6.83
CA ALA A 154 1.88 2.17 5.45
C ALA A 154 0.81 1.07 5.26
N PRO A 155 -0.11 1.24 4.29
CA PRO A 155 -1.13 0.25 4.00
C PRO A 155 -0.53 -1.04 3.44
N THR A 156 -1.26 -2.15 3.60
CA THR A 156 -0.94 -3.38 2.88
C THR A 156 -1.74 -3.40 1.58
N ARG A 157 -1.05 -3.43 0.44
CA ARG A 157 -1.70 -3.59 -0.85
C ARG A 157 -1.80 -5.07 -1.22
N ILE A 158 -3.02 -5.56 -1.43
CA ILE A 158 -3.32 -6.93 -1.87
C ILE A 158 -3.79 -6.87 -3.32
N GLY A 159 -2.85 -6.90 -4.25
CA GLY A 159 -3.08 -6.84 -5.69
C GLY A 159 -2.44 -8.03 -6.42
N ALA A 160 -2.13 -7.87 -7.70
CA ALA A 160 -1.44 -8.86 -8.52
C ALA A 160 -0.04 -9.23 -7.98
N LEU A 161 0.65 -8.28 -7.33
CA LEU A 161 1.97 -8.46 -6.71
C LEU A 161 1.88 -8.71 -5.19
N ALA A 162 0.85 -9.43 -4.74
CA ALA A 162 0.67 -9.72 -3.31
C ALA A 162 1.76 -10.66 -2.75
N ASP A 163 2.47 -11.40 -3.59
CA ASP A 163 3.58 -12.31 -3.30
C ASP A 163 4.72 -11.64 -2.51
N TYR A 164 4.95 -10.33 -2.71
CA TYR A 164 5.87 -9.53 -1.88
C TYR A 164 5.64 -9.74 -0.37
N ASN A 165 4.39 -9.94 0.03
CA ASN A 165 4.01 -10.13 1.42
C ASN A 165 4.36 -11.52 1.98
N LEU A 166 4.77 -12.47 1.13
CA LEU A 166 5.19 -13.83 1.49
C LEU A 166 6.71 -13.96 1.72
N GLY A 167 7.40 -12.84 1.87
CA GLY A 167 8.81 -12.76 2.24
C GLY A 167 9.04 -11.78 3.39
N TRP A 168 10.19 -11.90 4.11
CA TRP A 168 10.57 -10.99 5.20
C TRP A 168 11.20 -9.69 4.68
N GLN A 169 10.55 -9.05 3.71
CA GLN A 169 10.93 -7.73 3.20
C GLN A 169 10.38 -6.63 4.09
N ARG A 170 11.03 -5.45 4.06
CA ARG A 170 10.55 -4.30 4.83
C ARG A 170 9.13 -3.92 4.42
N GLY A 171 8.22 -3.86 5.40
CA GLY A 171 6.82 -3.51 5.16
C GLY A 171 5.93 -4.67 4.71
N SER A 172 6.47 -5.87 4.49
CA SER A 172 5.67 -7.06 4.22
C SER A 172 4.83 -7.46 5.44
N VAL A 173 3.75 -8.19 5.20
CA VAL A 173 2.89 -8.72 6.27
C VAL A 173 3.67 -9.64 7.20
N LEU A 174 4.53 -10.50 6.67
CA LEU A 174 5.37 -11.39 7.48
C LEU A 174 6.32 -10.61 8.40
N ASN A 175 6.96 -9.55 7.89
CA ASN A 175 7.84 -8.73 8.71
C ASN A 175 7.08 -7.97 9.82
N ARG A 176 5.77 -7.78 9.68
CA ARG A 176 4.91 -7.16 10.70
C ARG A 176 4.41 -8.16 11.75
N ILE A 177 4.15 -9.41 11.36
CA ILE A 177 3.72 -10.47 12.27
C ILE A 177 4.90 -10.89 13.16
N SER A 178 6.06 -11.10 12.58
CA SER A 178 7.25 -11.57 13.26
C SER A 178 8.03 -10.40 13.89
N GLU A 179 8.27 -10.44 15.19
CA GLU A 179 9.16 -9.51 15.88
C GLU A 179 10.63 -9.93 15.70
N GLU A 180 10.85 -11.21 15.49
CA GLU A 180 12.16 -11.78 15.25
C GLU A 180 12.57 -11.55 13.79
N ARG A 181 13.72 -10.94 13.62
CA ARG A 181 14.37 -10.84 12.32
C ARG A 181 15.35 -12.00 12.21
N ALA A 182 15.05 -12.94 11.33
CA ALA A 182 16.06 -13.92 10.98
C ALA A 182 17.25 -13.19 10.35
N ASP A 183 18.38 -13.18 11.03
CA ASP A 183 19.62 -12.59 10.51
C ASP A 183 20.35 -13.62 9.65
N ALA A 184 20.14 -13.51 8.35
CA ALA A 184 20.87 -14.30 7.37
C ALA A 184 22.23 -13.69 7.01
N SER A 185 22.59 -12.52 7.54
CA SER A 185 23.76 -11.76 7.13
C SER A 185 25.05 -12.55 7.31
N ALA A 186 25.22 -13.20 8.45
CA ALA A 186 26.41 -14.02 8.73
C ALA A 186 26.52 -15.22 7.78
N ALA A 187 25.39 -15.90 7.51
CA ALA A 187 25.34 -17.04 6.59
C ALA A 187 25.65 -16.61 5.14
N LEU A 188 25.10 -15.47 4.70
CA LEU A 188 25.33 -14.92 3.37
C LEU A 188 26.79 -14.47 3.18
N VAL A 189 27.38 -13.80 4.19
CA VAL A 189 28.78 -13.40 4.16
C VAL A 189 29.69 -14.63 4.10
N LYS A 190 29.38 -15.69 4.86
CA LYS A 190 30.09 -16.96 4.78
C LYS A 190 29.99 -17.60 3.40
N ALA A 191 28.75 -17.72 2.86
CA ALA A 191 28.53 -18.27 1.52
C ALA A 191 29.26 -17.48 0.42
N ALA A 192 29.30 -16.13 0.54
CA ALA A 192 30.06 -15.28 -0.39
C ALA A 192 31.58 -15.53 -0.33
N ARG A 193 32.13 -15.76 0.88
CA ARG A 193 33.55 -16.11 1.08
C ARG A 193 33.85 -17.50 0.50
N ASP A 194 32.95 -18.46 0.76
CA ASP A 194 33.13 -19.84 0.29
C ASP A 194 33.06 -19.89 -1.26
N ALA A 195 32.10 -19.17 -1.87
CA ALA A 195 32.02 -19.05 -3.33
C ALA A 195 33.25 -18.39 -3.95
N ARG A 196 33.79 -17.33 -3.30
CA ARG A 196 34.99 -16.65 -3.76
C ARG A 196 36.23 -17.56 -3.69
N SER A 197 36.37 -18.34 -2.62
CA SER A 197 37.44 -19.31 -2.45
C SER A 197 37.35 -20.39 -3.54
N ALA A 198 36.18 -21.02 -3.70
CA ALA A 198 35.95 -22.07 -4.69
C ALA A 198 36.22 -21.59 -6.13
N PHE A 199 35.78 -20.36 -6.47
CA PHE A 199 36.07 -19.75 -7.77
C PHE A 199 37.60 -19.51 -7.93
N GLY A 200 38.28 -19.02 -6.89
CA GLY A 200 39.72 -18.74 -6.94
C GLY A 200 40.53 -19.98 -7.29
N ASP A 201 40.21 -21.13 -6.68
CA ASP A 201 40.86 -22.41 -6.94
C ASP A 201 40.61 -22.89 -8.39
N GLN A 202 39.38 -22.71 -8.88
CA GLN A 202 39.02 -23.05 -10.26
C GLN A 202 39.62 -22.08 -11.30
N ALA A 203 39.64 -20.78 -10.99
CA ALA A 203 40.22 -19.76 -11.86
C ALA A 203 41.73 -19.90 -11.99
N GLU A 204 42.43 -20.35 -10.94
CA GLU A 204 43.89 -20.60 -10.97
C GLU A 204 44.25 -21.64 -12.02
N GLN A 205 43.38 -22.66 -12.21
CA GLN A 205 43.61 -23.69 -13.24
C GLN A 205 43.22 -23.20 -14.66
N GLN A 206 42.09 -22.50 -14.76
CA GLN A 206 41.55 -22.06 -16.09
C GLN A 206 42.31 -20.86 -16.67
N LEU A 207 42.87 -20.00 -15.80
CA LEU A 207 43.56 -18.77 -16.19
C LEU A 207 45.06 -18.80 -15.95
N ALA A 208 45.66 -19.95 -15.73
CA ALA A 208 47.05 -20.11 -15.37
C ALA A 208 48.03 -19.38 -16.31
N GLU A 209 47.81 -19.46 -17.62
CA GLU A 209 48.63 -18.77 -18.61
C GLU A 209 48.56 -17.25 -18.47
N ALA A 210 47.33 -16.70 -18.40
CA ALA A 210 47.10 -15.26 -18.26
C ALA A 210 47.68 -14.73 -16.93
N LEU A 211 47.49 -15.47 -15.84
CA LEU A 211 48.06 -15.11 -14.51
C LEU A 211 49.61 -15.16 -14.50
N GLY A 212 50.18 -16.09 -15.26
CA GLY A 212 51.64 -16.17 -15.46
C GLY A 212 52.15 -14.94 -16.20
N ILE A 213 51.52 -14.55 -17.30
CA ILE A 213 51.89 -13.36 -18.09
C ILE A 213 51.81 -12.10 -17.20
N VAL A 214 50.70 -11.90 -16.46
CA VAL A 214 50.52 -10.75 -15.56
C VAL A 214 51.61 -10.70 -14.49
N THR A 215 51.93 -11.85 -13.92
CA THR A 215 52.95 -11.95 -12.88
C THR A 215 54.36 -11.59 -13.42
N ALA A 216 54.73 -12.12 -14.58
CA ALA A 216 56.01 -11.82 -15.24
C ALA A 216 56.12 -10.33 -15.61
N THR A 217 55.06 -9.79 -16.23
CA THR A 217 55.04 -8.37 -16.65
C THR A 217 55.15 -7.44 -15.43
N ALA A 218 54.45 -7.77 -14.33
CA ALA A 218 54.57 -6.97 -13.10
C ALA A 218 56.00 -6.97 -12.53
N GLN A 219 56.66 -8.13 -12.58
CA GLN A 219 58.07 -8.25 -12.13
C GLN A 219 59.01 -7.45 -13.04
N GLU A 220 58.86 -7.54 -14.35
CA GLU A 220 59.65 -6.75 -15.33
C GLU A 220 59.52 -5.23 -15.13
N LEU A 221 58.29 -4.78 -14.81
CA LEU A 221 57.97 -3.37 -14.59
C LEU A 221 58.27 -2.88 -13.13
N GLY A 222 58.71 -3.77 -12.23
CA GLY A 222 58.97 -3.43 -10.85
C GLY A 222 57.69 -3.15 -10.04
N VAL A 223 56.52 -3.62 -10.51
CA VAL A 223 55.25 -3.48 -9.80
C VAL A 223 55.09 -4.60 -8.75
N HIS A 224 54.99 -4.24 -7.48
CA HIS A 224 54.87 -5.21 -6.40
C HIS A 224 53.46 -5.76 -6.25
N ILE A 225 53.19 -6.94 -6.76
CA ILE A 225 51.89 -7.64 -6.67
C ILE A 225 51.95 -8.89 -5.74
N GLY A 226 53.02 -9.05 -4.98
CA GLY A 226 53.31 -10.27 -4.19
C GLY A 226 53.98 -11.36 -5.04
N ALA A 227 53.90 -12.62 -4.60
CA ALA A 227 54.56 -13.74 -5.26
C ALA A 227 53.93 -14.09 -6.63
N LYS A 228 52.60 -13.99 -6.76
CA LYS A 228 51.83 -14.27 -8.02
C LYS A 228 50.55 -13.50 -8.06
N ALA A 229 50.05 -13.18 -9.27
CA ALA A 229 48.72 -12.70 -9.50
C ALA A 229 47.66 -13.79 -9.25
N LYS A 230 46.47 -13.40 -8.77
CA LYS A 230 45.32 -14.31 -8.55
C LYS A 230 44.08 -13.73 -9.16
N ALA A 231 43.23 -14.57 -9.71
CA ALA A 231 41.88 -14.21 -10.14
C ALA A 231 40.87 -14.62 -9.06
N LEU A 232 40.09 -13.69 -8.57
CA LEU A 232 39.04 -13.92 -7.57
C LEU A 232 37.76 -13.20 -8.02
N LEU A 233 36.61 -13.66 -7.54
CA LEU A 233 35.38 -12.91 -7.73
C LEU A 233 35.50 -11.53 -7.05
N ASP A 234 35.14 -10.48 -7.78
CA ASP A 234 35.16 -9.13 -7.23
C ASP A 234 34.17 -9.02 -6.06
N SER A 235 34.66 -8.50 -4.94
CA SER A 235 33.87 -8.32 -3.72
C SER A 235 32.70 -7.36 -3.89
N HIS A 236 32.76 -6.45 -4.86
CA HIS A 236 31.70 -5.49 -5.16
C HIS A 236 30.68 -6.05 -6.15
N SER A 237 31.05 -6.99 -7.01
CA SER A 237 30.13 -7.60 -8.00
C SER A 237 29.31 -8.75 -7.44
N VAL A 238 29.78 -9.43 -6.39
CA VAL A 238 29.02 -10.48 -5.67
C VAL A 238 28.32 -9.86 -4.47
N SER A 239 27.30 -9.06 -4.72
CA SER A 239 26.36 -8.68 -3.66
C SER A 239 25.25 -9.71 -3.62
N PHE A 240 25.25 -10.58 -2.65
CA PHE A 240 24.01 -11.20 -2.21
C PHE A 240 23.19 -10.07 -1.57
N GLY A 241 22.40 -9.39 -2.39
CA GLY A 241 21.49 -8.36 -1.92
C GLY A 241 20.69 -8.91 -0.76
N GLY A 242 20.67 -8.23 0.38
CA GLY A 242 20.25 -8.72 1.69
C GLY A 242 19.17 -9.79 1.57
N GLY A 243 19.58 -11.04 1.73
CA GLY A 243 18.84 -12.21 1.26
C GLY A 243 17.42 -12.18 1.74
N THR A 244 16.51 -12.12 0.81
CA THR A 244 15.07 -12.14 1.12
C THR A 244 14.73 -13.53 1.59
N ILE A 245 14.47 -13.68 2.87
CA ILE A 245 13.91 -14.91 3.39
C ILE A 245 12.46 -14.97 2.92
N SER A 246 12.08 -16.03 2.21
CA SER A 246 10.72 -16.25 1.72
C SER A 246 10.16 -17.56 2.24
N LEU A 247 8.82 -17.66 2.24
CA LEU A 247 8.13 -18.88 2.61
C LEU A 247 8.25 -19.93 1.51
N HIS A 248 8.46 -21.18 1.92
CA HIS A 248 8.45 -22.37 1.07
C HIS A 248 7.52 -23.42 1.66
N ASN A 249 7.01 -24.32 0.85
CA ASN A 249 6.31 -25.50 1.32
C ASN A 249 7.33 -26.55 1.82
N GLU A 250 6.84 -27.69 2.32
CA GLU A 250 7.67 -28.80 2.81
C GLU A 250 8.62 -29.40 1.75
N SER A 251 8.25 -29.28 0.46
CA SER A 251 9.05 -29.75 -0.68
C SER A 251 10.06 -28.69 -1.17
N GLY A 252 10.20 -27.57 -0.48
CA GLY A 252 11.11 -26.50 -0.85
C GLY A 252 10.62 -25.60 -1.99
N ILE A 253 9.35 -25.71 -2.42
CA ILE A 253 8.77 -24.87 -3.48
C ILE A 253 8.38 -23.51 -2.84
N PRO A 254 8.84 -22.37 -3.41
CA PRO A 254 8.50 -21.05 -2.89
C PRO A 254 6.99 -20.78 -2.94
N LEU A 255 6.40 -20.25 -1.88
CA LEU A 255 4.96 -19.93 -1.85
C LEU A 255 4.59 -18.76 -2.76
N HIS A 256 5.54 -17.94 -3.21
CA HIS A 256 5.28 -16.94 -4.24
C HIS A 256 4.96 -17.55 -5.63
N SER A 257 5.23 -18.84 -5.84
CA SER A 257 4.82 -19.56 -7.05
C SER A 257 3.35 -20.05 -7.03
N LEU A 258 2.63 -19.80 -5.92
CA LEU A 258 1.19 -20.04 -5.87
C LEU A 258 0.44 -19.19 -6.90
N GLY A 259 -0.69 -19.69 -7.39
CA GLY A 259 -1.58 -18.88 -8.23
C GLY A 259 -2.04 -17.60 -7.51
N VAL A 260 -2.28 -16.53 -8.28
CA VAL A 260 -2.60 -15.18 -7.78
C VAL A 260 -3.71 -15.20 -6.72
N GLY A 261 -4.81 -15.92 -6.96
CA GLY A 261 -5.92 -16.00 -6.01
C GLY A 261 -5.54 -16.66 -4.67
N SER A 262 -4.72 -17.72 -4.69
CA SER A 262 -4.23 -18.37 -3.47
C SER A 262 -3.29 -17.47 -2.69
N THR A 263 -2.39 -16.79 -3.37
CA THR A 263 -1.48 -15.79 -2.78
C THR A 263 -2.26 -14.65 -2.10
N ARG A 264 -3.24 -14.07 -2.81
CA ARG A 264 -4.08 -12.99 -2.27
C ARG A 264 -4.87 -13.43 -1.04
N LEU A 265 -5.48 -14.61 -1.08
CA LEU A 265 -6.24 -15.15 0.04
C LEU A 265 -5.34 -15.42 1.26
N LEU A 266 -4.15 -15.98 1.04
CA LEU A 266 -3.18 -16.22 2.11
C LEU A 266 -2.73 -14.91 2.74
N VAL A 267 -2.37 -13.92 1.93
CA VAL A 267 -1.95 -12.60 2.40
C VAL A 267 -3.07 -11.89 3.18
N ALA A 268 -4.33 -11.98 2.73
CA ALA A 268 -5.46 -11.43 3.47
C ALA A 268 -5.63 -12.07 4.86
N GLY A 269 -5.49 -13.40 4.95
CA GLY A 269 -5.52 -14.12 6.21
C GLY A 269 -4.37 -13.76 7.15
N LEU A 270 -3.17 -13.61 6.61
CA LEU A 270 -1.99 -13.16 7.37
C LEU A 270 -2.14 -11.70 7.83
N GLN A 271 -2.66 -10.82 6.96
CA GLN A 271 -2.92 -9.42 7.31
C GLN A 271 -3.89 -9.29 8.48
N ARG A 272 -4.91 -10.15 8.53
CA ARG A 272 -5.82 -10.21 9.69
C ARG A 272 -5.07 -10.52 11.00
N LYS A 273 -4.07 -11.42 10.96
CA LYS A 273 -3.21 -11.72 12.12
C LYS A 273 -2.28 -10.55 12.49
N ALA A 274 -1.92 -9.75 11.50
CA ALA A 274 -1.11 -8.54 11.66
C ALA A 274 -1.93 -7.29 11.99
N ALA A 275 -3.26 -7.38 12.11
CA ALA A 275 -4.17 -6.23 12.27
C ALA A 275 -3.76 -5.32 13.45
N GLY A 276 -3.19 -5.91 14.52
CA GLY A 276 -2.61 -5.19 15.65
C GLY A 276 -1.41 -4.28 15.30
N LYS A 277 -0.75 -4.44 14.14
CA LYS A 277 0.45 -3.67 13.73
C LYS A 277 0.27 -2.90 12.42
N ALA A 278 -0.75 -3.27 11.61
CA ALA A 278 -1.09 -2.59 10.37
C ALA A 278 -2.58 -2.76 10.11
N SER A 279 -3.32 -1.66 10.17
CA SER A 279 -4.77 -1.68 10.16
C SER A 279 -5.41 -1.32 8.81
N ILE A 280 -4.64 -0.78 7.86
CA ILE A 280 -5.16 -0.30 6.57
C ILE A 280 -4.78 -1.29 5.46
N VAL A 281 -5.79 -1.71 4.68
CA VAL A 281 -5.65 -2.62 3.54
C VAL A 281 -6.22 -1.99 2.29
N LEU A 282 -5.49 -2.11 1.18
CA LEU A 282 -5.92 -1.68 -0.14
C LEU A 282 -6.03 -2.91 -1.05
N SER A 283 -7.16 -3.09 -1.74
CA SER A 283 -7.33 -4.17 -2.71
C SER A 283 -8.07 -3.66 -3.94
N ASP A 284 -7.36 -3.54 -5.03
CA ASP A 284 -7.95 -3.18 -6.33
C ASP A 284 -8.46 -4.44 -7.03
N GLU A 285 -9.61 -4.32 -7.70
CA GLU A 285 -10.25 -5.45 -8.41
C GLU A 285 -10.23 -6.73 -7.56
N LEU A 286 -10.99 -6.71 -6.47
CA LEU A 286 -10.91 -7.78 -5.47
C LEU A 286 -11.14 -9.17 -6.06
N GLU A 287 -11.93 -9.28 -7.14
CA GLU A 287 -12.22 -10.53 -7.86
C GLU A 287 -11.05 -11.08 -8.68
N TYR A 288 -10.01 -10.28 -8.94
CA TYR A 288 -8.89 -10.69 -9.78
C TYR A 288 -8.22 -11.97 -9.28
N GLY A 289 -8.28 -13.04 -10.10
CA GLY A 289 -7.72 -14.35 -9.78
C GLY A 289 -8.47 -15.14 -8.70
N LEU A 290 -9.68 -14.69 -8.29
CA LEU A 290 -10.49 -15.38 -7.28
C LEU A 290 -11.78 -15.96 -7.90
N GLU A 291 -12.03 -17.23 -7.64
CA GLU A 291 -13.33 -17.86 -7.92
C GLU A 291 -14.41 -17.33 -6.94
N PRO A 292 -15.71 -17.41 -7.31
CA PRO A 292 -16.79 -16.86 -6.48
C PRO A 292 -16.76 -17.25 -5.00
N HIS A 293 -16.51 -18.52 -4.70
CA HIS A 293 -16.43 -19.00 -3.32
C HIS A 293 -15.20 -18.45 -2.55
N ARG A 294 -14.12 -18.13 -3.27
CA ARG A 294 -12.92 -17.52 -2.68
C ARG A 294 -13.10 -16.03 -2.44
N ILE A 295 -13.93 -15.34 -3.23
CA ILE A 295 -14.33 -13.94 -2.96
C ILE A 295 -14.98 -13.83 -1.58
N ALA A 296 -15.95 -14.71 -1.28
CA ALA A 296 -16.59 -14.73 0.03
C ALA A 296 -15.59 -14.98 1.18
N ARG A 297 -14.64 -15.92 1.00
CA ARG A 297 -13.58 -16.18 1.98
C ARG A 297 -12.62 -15.00 2.15
N PHE A 298 -12.25 -14.36 1.06
CA PHE A 298 -11.38 -13.19 1.06
C PHE A 298 -12.02 -12.04 1.85
N LEU A 299 -13.27 -11.68 1.55
CA LEU A 299 -14.02 -10.66 2.27
C LEU A 299 -14.23 -11.03 3.75
N GLY A 300 -14.52 -12.30 4.04
CA GLY A 300 -14.63 -12.80 5.41
C GLY A 300 -13.31 -12.67 6.19
N SER A 301 -12.17 -12.94 5.55
CA SER A 301 -10.84 -12.78 6.19
C SER A 301 -10.51 -11.32 6.48
N LEU A 302 -11.08 -10.37 5.73
CA LEU A 302 -10.93 -8.93 5.95
C LEU A 302 -11.95 -8.35 6.94
N GLY A 303 -12.88 -9.16 7.46
CA GLY A 303 -13.85 -8.75 8.48
C GLY A 303 -15.18 -8.24 7.93
N ALA A 304 -15.59 -8.62 6.71
CA ALA A 304 -16.82 -8.13 6.07
C ALA A 304 -18.10 -8.40 6.89
N LYS A 305 -18.13 -9.45 7.68
CA LYS A 305 -19.30 -9.87 8.48
C LYS A 305 -19.15 -9.57 9.97
N GLU A 306 -18.15 -8.80 10.35
CA GLU A 306 -17.88 -8.47 11.75
C GLU A 306 -18.45 -7.12 12.12
N ALA A 307 -19.10 -7.03 13.28
CA ALA A 307 -19.66 -5.78 13.79
C ALA A 307 -18.55 -4.74 14.10
N ALA A 308 -17.40 -5.20 14.58
CA ALA A 308 -16.22 -4.39 14.82
C ALA A 308 -15.08 -4.90 13.91
N ALA A 309 -14.94 -4.31 12.74
CA ALA A 309 -13.93 -4.73 11.79
C ALA A 309 -12.51 -4.48 12.33
N PRO A 310 -11.63 -5.49 12.35
CA PRO A 310 -10.27 -5.36 12.86
C PRO A 310 -9.39 -4.50 11.94
N LEU A 311 -9.78 -4.39 10.66
CA LEU A 311 -9.07 -3.68 9.61
C LEU A 311 -9.94 -2.59 9.01
N GLN A 312 -9.33 -1.51 8.57
CA GLN A 312 -9.94 -0.57 7.63
C GLN A 312 -9.50 -0.96 6.22
N VAL A 313 -10.47 -1.31 5.38
CA VAL A 313 -10.22 -1.86 4.07
C VAL A 313 -10.81 -0.95 3.00
N PHE A 314 -10.01 -0.59 2.02
CA PHE A 314 -10.43 0.08 0.81
C PHE A 314 -10.30 -0.89 -0.35
N LEU A 315 -11.38 -1.17 -1.02
CA LEU A 315 -11.38 -2.10 -2.14
C LEU A 315 -12.25 -1.61 -3.29
N THR A 316 -11.93 -2.09 -4.48
CA THR A 316 -12.76 -1.90 -5.67
C THR A 316 -13.25 -3.25 -6.16
N THR A 317 -14.38 -3.27 -6.83
CA THR A 317 -14.90 -4.48 -7.47
C THR A 317 -15.84 -4.17 -8.62
N HIS A 318 -15.88 -5.07 -9.60
CA HIS A 318 -16.90 -5.18 -10.63
C HIS A 318 -17.66 -6.52 -10.52
N SER A 319 -17.49 -7.25 -9.42
CA SER A 319 -18.11 -8.56 -9.20
C SER A 319 -19.46 -8.46 -8.49
N PRO A 320 -20.56 -8.91 -9.11
CA PRO A 320 -21.86 -9.05 -8.43
C PRO A 320 -21.78 -9.96 -7.19
N VAL A 321 -20.89 -10.95 -7.21
CA VAL A 321 -20.68 -11.85 -6.08
C VAL A 321 -20.13 -11.09 -4.87
N ALA A 322 -19.19 -10.18 -5.09
CA ALA A 322 -18.65 -9.36 -4.01
C ALA A 322 -19.72 -8.46 -3.38
N LEU A 323 -20.59 -7.86 -4.20
CA LEU A 323 -21.67 -7.02 -3.70
C LEU A 323 -22.66 -7.81 -2.83
N ARG A 324 -23.01 -9.04 -3.22
CA ARG A 324 -23.90 -9.91 -2.42
C ARG A 324 -23.33 -10.26 -1.05
N GLU A 325 -22.02 -10.30 -0.91
CA GLU A 325 -21.33 -10.62 0.37
C GLU A 325 -21.17 -9.39 1.28
N LEU A 326 -21.36 -8.17 0.76
CA LEU A 326 -21.22 -6.92 1.49
C LEU A 326 -22.59 -6.34 1.89
N SER A 327 -22.59 -5.54 2.95
CA SER A 327 -23.75 -4.74 3.32
C SER A 327 -23.74 -3.40 2.58
N GLY A 328 -24.92 -2.80 2.40
CA GLY A 328 -25.02 -1.47 1.79
C GLY A 328 -24.27 -0.39 2.57
N SER A 329 -24.03 -0.59 3.87
CA SER A 329 -23.19 0.30 4.70
C SER A 329 -21.69 0.19 4.42
N GLN A 330 -21.27 -0.78 3.61
CA GLN A 330 -19.88 -1.01 3.19
C GLN A 330 -19.64 -0.60 1.72
N LEU A 331 -20.71 -0.20 1.00
CA LEU A 331 -20.67 0.12 -0.42
C LEU A 331 -20.75 1.64 -0.63
N PHE A 332 -19.79 2.19 -1.35
CA PHE A 332 -19.71 3.60 -1.72
C PHE A 332 -19.73 3.74 -3.24
N VAL A 333 -20.75 4.42 -3.77
CA VAL A 333 -20.84 4.72 -5.21
C VAL A 333 -19.97 5.93 -5.49
N LEU A 334 -18.90 5.74 -6.25
CA LEU A 334 -18.05 6.83 -6.72
C LEU A 334 -18.52 7.32 -8.10
N ARG A 335 -18.84 8.60 -8.18
CA ARG A 335 -19.28 9.26 -9.42
C ARG A 335 -18.49 10.54 -9.68
N ARG A 336 -18.20 10.77 -10.93
CA ARG A 336 -17.63 12.04 -11.41
C ARG A 336 -18.78 13.05 -11.58
N GLY A 337 -18.75 14.13 -10.82
CA GLY A 337 -19.61 15.30 -11.02
C GLY A 337 -18.93 16.34 -11.91
N PRO A 338 -19.62 17.46 -12.19
CA PRO A 338 -19.07 18.52 -13.06
C PRO A 338 -17.77 19.16 -12.54
N HIS A 339 -17.62 19.29 -11.22
CA HIS A 339 -16.49 19.98 -10.58
C HIS A 339 -15.82 19.16 -9.48
N ALA A 340 -16.43 18.06 -9.03
CA ALA A 340 -15.91 17.21 -7.99
C ALA A 340 -16.42 15.78 -8.14
N HIS A 341 -15.62 14.85 -7.66
CA HIS A 341 -16.06 13.48 -7.45
C HIS A 341 -16.82 13.38 -6.13
N GLU A 342 -17.80 12.50 -6.09
CA GLU A 342 -18.56 12.19 -4.89
C GLU A 342 -18.51 10.69 -4.60
N ALA A 343 -18.19 10.34 -3.36
CA ALA A 343 -18.33 8.99 -2.84
C ALA A 343 -19.55 8.94 -1.92
N ARG A 344 -20.65 8.37 -2.40
CA ARG A 344 -21.93 8.28 -1.68
C ARG A 344 -22.11 6.89 -1.11
N LEU A 345 -22.41 6.84 0.19
CA LEU A 345 -22.81 5.60 0.85
C LEU A 345 -24.14 5.10 0.22
N THR A 346 -24.20 3.81 -0.10
CA THR A 346 -25.39 3.20 -0.68
C THR A 346 -26.56 3.21 0.31
N GLY A 347 -26.29 2.94 1.60
CA GLY A 347 -27.27 2.91 2.67
C GLY A 347 -27.38 1.52 3.31
N ALA A 348 -28.00 1.47 4.48
CA ALA A 348 -28.10 0.26 5.29
C ALA A 348 -29.54 -0.24 5.50
N ASP A 349 -30.54 0.36 4.83
CA ASP A 349 -31.92 -0.09 4.98
C ASP A 349 -32.19 -1.44 4.29
N ASP A 350 -33.22 -2.14 4.76
CA ASP A 350 -33.56 -3.50 4.30
C ASP A 350 -33.92 -3.54 2.81
N GLY A 351 -34.52 -2.49 2.27
CA GLY A 351 -34.87 -2.38 0.86
C GLY A 351 -33.64 -2.34 -0.03
N ILE A 352 -32.67 -1.51 0.33
CA ILE A 352 -31.38 -1.45 -0.36
C ILE A 352 -30.64 -2.79 -0.25
N GLN A 353 -30.59 -3.38 0.96
CA GLN A 353 -29.91 -4.65 1.14
C GLN A 353 -30.55 -5.79 0.33
N SER A 354 -31.86 -5.81 0.22
CA SER A 354 -32.61 -6.77 -0.61
C SER A 354 -32.28 -6.56 -2.10
N THR A 355 -32.25 -5.30 -2.55
CA THR A 355 -31.88 -4.96 -3.93
C THR A 355 -30.46 -5.37 -4.27
N ILE A 356 -29.50 -5.14 -3.37
CA ILE A 356 -28.10 -5.58 -3.54
C ILE A 356 -28.01 -7.10 -3.70
N ARG A 357 -28.81 -7.86 -2.95
CA ARG A 357 -28.82 -9.32 -3.05
C ARG A 357 -29.46 -9.85 -4.32
N LEU A 358 -30.56 -9.24 -4.74
CA LEU A 358 -31.33 -9.69 -5.89
C LEU A 358 -30.77 -9.19 -7.23
N TYR A 359 -30.36 -7.92 -7.26
CA TYR A 359 -29.94 -7.21 -8.47
C TYR A 359 -28.61 -6.47 -8.28
N PRO A 360 -27.54 -7.13 -7.87
CA PRO A 360 -26.25 -6.45 -7.61
C PRO A 360 -25.69 -5.80 -8.88
N GLU A 361 -26.02 -6.31 -10.07
CA GLU A 361 -25.59 -5.78 -11.36
C GLU A 361 -26.09 -4.33 -11.57
N ALA A 362 -27.23 -3.97 -10.99
CA ALA A 362 -27.77 -2.61 -11.07
C ALA A 362 -26.85 -1.57 -10.42
N PHE A 363 -26.10 -1.95 -9.39
CA PHE A 363 -25.15 -1.07 -8.71
C PHE A 363 -23.83 -0.89 -9.48
N LEU A 364 -23.57 -1.77 -10.45
CA LEU A 364 -22.38 -1.74 -11.30
C LEU A 364 -22.67 -1.12 -12.68
N ALA A 365 -23.96 -0.98 -13.04
CA ALA A 365 -24.39 -0.46 -14.32
C ALA A 365 -24.20 1.06 -14.42
N GLY A 366 -23.91 1.55 -15.61
CA GLY A 366 -23.86 2.99 -15.93
C GLY A 366 -25.25 3.66 -15.89
N SER A 367 -26.29 2.90 -16.22
CA SER A 367 -27.70 3.30 -16.16
C SER A 367 -28.59 2.11 -15.83
N VAL A 368 -29.71 2.36 -15.19
CA VAL A 368 -30.70 1.34 -14.78
C VAL A 368 -32.05 1.74 -15.26
N VAL A 369 -32.78 0.80 -15.88
CA VAL A 369 -34.18 0.94 -16.24
C VAL A 369 -34.99 0.15 -15.22
N VAL A 370 -35.95 0.80 -14.60
CA VAL A 370 -36.88 0.17 -13.65
C VAL A 370 -38.14 -0.18 -14.36
N CYS A 371 -38.57 -1.45 -14.34
CA CYS A 371 -39.75 -1.99 -14.95
C CYS A 371 -40.77 -2.43 -13.90
N GLU A 372 -42.08 -2.34 -14.19
CA GLU A 372 -43.13 -2.75 -13.26
C GLU A 372 -43.31 -4.27 -13.17
N GLY A 373 -42.92 -5.03 -14.19
CA GLY A 373 -43.12 -6.46 -14.23
C GLY A 373 -42.12 -7.23 -15.09
N ALA A 374 -42.09 -8.55 -14.91
CA ALA A 374 -41.18 -9.45 -15.62
C ALA A 374 -41.41 -9.49 -17.14
N SER A 375 -42.62 -9.17 -17.61
CA SER A 375 -42.97 -9.10 -19.01
C SER A 375 -42.29 -7.97 -19.80
N GLU A 376 -41.70 -6.99 -19.07
CA GLU A 376 -41.02 -5.83 -19.65
C GLU A 376 -39.49 -6.03 -19.72
N ILE A 377 -39.01 -7.11 -19.11
CA ILE A 377 -37.58 -7.41 -19.07
C ILE A 377 -37.11 -8.13 -20.36
N GLY A 378 -38.02 -8.64 -21.17
CA GLY A 378 -37.79 -9.22 -22.51
C GLY A 378 -37.12 -10.59 -22.43
#